data_97dd1f1e46b6ed63273a757d955a39ce
#
_entry.id   97dd1f1e46b6ed63273a757d955a39ce
#
_cell.length_a   1.000
_cell.length_b   1.000
_cell.length_c   1.000
_cell.angle_alpha   90.00
_cell.angle_beta   90.00
_cell.angle_gamma   90.00
#
_symmetry.space_group_name_H-M   'P 1'
#
loop_
_entity.id
_entity.type
_entity.pdbx_description
1 polymer ?
#
loop_
_entity_poly.entity_id
_entity_poly.type
_entity_poly.pdbx_seq_one_letter_code
_entity_poly.pdbx_strand_id
1 'polypeptide(L)'
;MAAAGGAAVTKHGNKAVSSKSGSADLLLAAGADIAHDRAKLKTIFKRVGFVFLFAPLHHESMKYVMPARQKIGKKTLFNLLGPHTNPCGAKRQILGVYQKDLVRTFASVAKNLSMDHVLIVHGFDGLDEITITNSTYIAELKDNTISEYEISPKDFGLSFGTLSEISAQSPDDSLQLIREAFAGEKSAVQDMIALNAGAALYLAKRVNSIADGVEFAFELMNNGMAADKLASYVRVSNS
;
A
#
# COMPACT_ATOMS: atom_id res chain seq x y z
N MET A 1 6.35 6.69 -1.15
CA MET A 1 5.66 7.97 -0.82
C MET A 1 5.60 8.21 0.70
N ALA A 2 4.74 7.56 1.47
CA ALA A 2 4.57 7.87 2.90
C ALA A 2 5.88 7.91 3.71
N ALA A 3 6.87 7.07 3.39
CA ALA A 3 8.19 7.12 4.01
C ALA A 3 9.02 8.37 3.62
N ALA A 4 8.78 8.97 2.46
CA ALA A 4 9.37 10.26 2.11
C ALA A 4 8.83 11.38 3.02
N GLY A 5 7.54 11.33 3.38
CA GLY A 5 6.91 12.21 4.36
C GLY A 5 7.23 11.87 5.83
N GLY A 6 8.24 11.04 6.08
CA GLY A 6 8.72 10.72 7.43
C GLY A 6 7.92 9.66 8.18
N ALA A 7 6.97 8.97 7.55
CA ALA A 7 6.32 7.81 8.16
C ALA A 7 7.29 6.63 8.23
N ALA A 8 7.23 5.85 9.31
CA ALA A 8 7.91 4.57 9.43
C ALA A 8 7.03 3.49 8.79
N VAL A 9 7.44 2.95 7.64
CA VAL A 9 6.60 2.08 6.81
C VAL A 9 7.17 0.67 6.70
N THR A 10 6.34 -0.32 7.01
CA THR A 10 6.64 -1.74 6.79
C THR A 10 5.62 -2.32 5.81
N LYS A 11 6.00 -2.48 4.55
CA LYS A 11 5.14 -3.07 3.51
C LYS A 11 5.32 -4.58 3.50
N HIS A 12 4.28 -5.30 3.89
CA HIS A 12 4.22 -6.76 3.75
C HIS A 12 3.54 -7.11 2.43
N GLY A 13 4.17 -7.97 1.64
CA GLY A 13 3.64 -8.29 0.32
C GLY A 13 4.33 -9.44 -0.39
N ASN A 14 3.80 -9.78 -1.57
CA ASN A 14 4.30 -10.84 -2.43
C ASN A 14 4.43 -10.34 -3.87
N LYS A 15 4.95 -11.19 -4.75
CA LYS A 15 4.85 -11.00 -6.21
C LYS A 15 3.39 -11.08 -6.64
N ALA A 16 3.08 -10.46 -7.76
CA ALA A 16 1.75 -10.53 -8.36
C ALA A 16 1.36 -11.99 -8.66
N VAL A 17 0.09 -12.32 -8.41
CA VAL A 17 -0.47 -13.64 -8.73
C VAL A 17 -1.52 -13.52 -9.82
N SER A 18 -2.35 -12.48 -9.79
CA SER A 18 -3.44 -12.23 -10.72
C SER A 18 -3.27 -10.95 -11.53
N SER A 19 -2.53 -9.97 -11.01
CA SER A 19 -2.19 -8.72 -11.71
C SER A 19 -0.90 -8.87 -12.52
N LYS A 20 -0.63 -7.93 -13.45
CA LYS A 20 0.58 -7.92 -14.29
C LYS A 20 1.82 -7.43 -13.55
N SER A 21 1.64 -6.69 -12.47
CA SER A 21 2.70 -6.16 -11.61
C SER A 21 2.20 -6.04 -10.18
N GLY A 22 3.02 -6.42 -9.21
CA GLY A 22 2.77 -6.25 -7.78
C GLY A 22 3.89 -5.45 -7.12
N SER A 23 3.75 -5.16 -5.83
CA SER A 23 4.73 -4.34 -5.10
C SER A 23 6.14 -4.94 -5.09
N ALA A 24 6.26 -6.28 -5.03
CA ALA A 24 7.55 -6.95 -5.10
C ALA A 24 8.17 -6.84 -6.49
N ASP A 25 7.34 -7.02 -7.53
CA ASP A 25 7.79 -6.96 -8.93
C ASP A 25 8.30 -5.55 -9.28
N LEU A 26 7.59 -4.52 -8.84
CA LEU A 26 8.00 -3.12 -8.96
C LEU A 26 9.36 -2.85 -8.30
N LEU A 27 9.57 -3.32 -7.07
CA LEU A 27 10.81 -3.08 -6.34
C LEU A 27 11.99 -3.81 -7.00
N LEU A 28 11.77 -5.02 -7.51
CA LEU A 28 12.77 -5.77 -8.28
C LEU A 28 13.10 -5.06 -9.60
N ALA A 29 12.10 -4.56 -10.34
CA ALA A 29 12.31 -3.77 -11.55
C ALA A 29 13.08 -2.47 -11.27
N ALA A 30 12.86 -1.85 -10.10
CA ALA A 30 13.63 -0.69 -9.64
C ALA A 30 15.10 -1.04 -9.27
N GLY A 31 15.47 -2.33 -9.24
CA GLY A 31 16.80 -2.81 -8.89
C GLY A 31 17.01 -3.04 -7.39
N ALA A 32 15.96 -3.09 -6.57
CA ALA A 32 16.07 -3.39 -5.15
C ALA A 32 16.22 -4.89 -4.90
N ASP A 33 17.04 -5.28 -3.93
CA ASP A 33 16.98 -6.60 -3.34
C ASP A 33 15.86 -6.61 -2.26
N ILE A 34 15.02 -7.64 -2.27
CA ILE A 34 13.90 -7.80 -1.34
C ILE A 34 14.00 -9.08 -0.48
N ALA A 35 15.04 -9.89 -0.71
CA ALA A 35 15.22 -11.20 -0.08
C ALA A 35 16.26 -11.12 1.06
N HIS A 36 15.88 -10.50 2.18
CA HIS A 36 16.78 -10.23 3.28
C HIS A 36 16.44 -11.00 4.55
N ASP A 37 17.46 -11.27 5.34
CA ASP A 37 17.32 -11.74 6.72
C ASP A 37 16.83 -10.61 7.65
N ARG A 38 16.49 -10.98 8.88
CA ARG A 38 15.94 -10.05 9.88
C ARG A 38 16.92 -8.94 10.28
N ALA A 39 18.22 -9.21 10.30
CA ALA A 39 19.23 -8.23 10.68
C ALA A 39 19.36 -7.13 9.62
N LYS A 40 19.41 -7.55 8.35
CA LYS A 40 19.44 -6.65 7.20
C LYS A 40 18.17 -5.81 7.10
N LEU A 41 16.98 -6.43 7.25
CA LEU A 41 15.70 -5.71 7.25
C LEU A 41 15.66 -4.60 8.32
N LYS A 42 16.18 -4.87 9.54
CA LYS A 42 16.29 -3.84 10.58
C LYS A 42 17.22 -2.70 10.18
N THR A 43 18.33 -3.01 9.53
CA THR A 43 19.31 -2.02 9.06
C THR A 43 18.69 -1.13 7.99
N ILE A 44 18.03 -1.72 6.99
CA ILE A 44 17.32 -1.01 5.93
C ILE A 44 16.27 -0.08 6.55
N PHE A 45 15.42 -0.59 7.44
CA PHE A 45 14.36 0.17 8.09
C PHE A 45 14.90 1.38 8.87
N LYS A 46 15.98 1.18 9.66
CA LYS A 46 16.61 2.28 10.43
C LYS A 46 17.19 3.37 9.51
N ARG A 47 17.76 2.99 8.37
CA ARG A 47 18.41 3.94 7.46
C ARG A 47 17.44 4.67 6.53
N VAL A 48 16.37 3.98 6.09
CA VAL A 48 15.46 4.47 5.05
C VAL A 48 14.09 4.90 5.60
N GLY A 49 13.67 4.32 6.73
CA GLY A 49 12.29 4.48 7.25
C GLY A 49 11.25 3.66 6.50
N PHE A 50 11.69 2.86 5.52
CA PHE A 50 10.86 1.93 4.76
C PHE A 50 11.53 0.56 4.69
N VAL A 51 10.74 -0.50 4.78
CA VAL A 51 11.18 -1.86 4.51
C VAL A 51 10.10 -2.67 3.84
N PHE A 52 10.48 -3.47 2.85
CA PHE A 52 9.62 -4.46 2.24
C PHE A 52 9.84 -5.83 2.90
N LEU A 53 8.76 -6.43 3.36
CA LEU A 53 8.74 -7.73 4.01
C LEU A 53 8.17 -8.75 3.03
N PHE A 54 9.06 -9.46 2.36
CA PHE A 54 8.68 -10.44 1.35
C PHE A 54 8.00 -11.65 2.00
N ALA A 55 6.70 -11.78 1.83
CA ALA A 55 5.83 -12.72 2.55
C ALA A 55 6.35 -14.18 2.60
N PRO A 56 6.92 -14.76 1.52
CA PRO A 56 7.45 -16.12 1.56
C PRO A 56 8.55 -16.34 2.60
N LEU A 57 9.33 -15.31 2.95
CA LEU A 57 10.41 -15.41 3.96
C LEU A 57 9.91 -15.27 5.39
N HIS A 58 8.67 -14.82 5.59
CA HIS A 58 8.11 -14.55 6.92
C HIS A 58 7.03 -15.55 7.34
N HIS A 59 6.51 -16.34 6.41
CA HIS A 59 5.42 -17.29 6.66
C HIS A 59 5.81 -18.70 6.17
N GLU A 60 6.82 -19.30 6.79
CA GLU A 60 7.34 -20.61 6.41
C GLU A 60 6.27 -21.71 6.41
N SER A 61 5.28 -21.62 7.32
CA SER A 61 4.17 -22.58 7.38
C SER A 61 3.29 -22.57 6.13
N MET A 62 3.27 -21.47 5.39
CA MET A 62 2.49 -21.36 4.15
C MET A 62 2.97 -22.33 3.05
N LYS A 63 4.24 -22.75 3.08
CA LYS A 63 4.75 -23.77 2.13
C LYS A 63 3.97 -25.08 2.18
N TYR A 64 3.44 -25.45 3.34
CA TYR A 64 2.63 -26.66 3.52
C TYR A 64 1.18 -26.50 3.05
N VAL A 65 0.68 -25.27 3.01
CA VAL A 65 -0.70 -24.95 2.62
C VAL A 65 -0.80 -24.67 1.11
N MET A 66 0.27 -24.17 0.48
CA MET A 66 0.27 -23.78 -0.94
C MET A 66 -0.16 -24.90 -1.90
N PRO A 67 0.29 -26.17 -1.78
CA PRO A 67 -0.14 -27.23 -2.68
C PRO A 67 -1.64 -27.49 -2.62
N ALA A 68 -2.23 -27.43 -1.42
CA ALA A 68 -3.66 -27.60 -1.23
C ALA A 68 -4.44 -26.41 -1.84
N ARG A 69 -3.97 -25.17 -1.64
CA ARG A 69 -4.57 -23.97 -2.24
C ARG A 69 -4.57 -24.02 -3.75
N GLN A 70 -3.46 -24.44 -4.36
CA GLN A 70 -3.36 -24.60 -5.82
C GLN A 70 -4.36 -25.62 -6.37
N LYS A 71 -4.53 -26.76 -5.67
CA LYS A 71 -5.51 -27.80 -6.05
C LYS A 71 -6.96 -27.30 -5.94
N ILE A 72 -7.27 -26.50 -4.91
CA ILE A 72 -8.61 -25.93 -4.70
C ILE A 72 -8.94 -24.91 -5.78
N GLY A 73 -7.98 -24.11 -6.23
CA GLY A 73 -8.13 -23.09 -7.29
C GLY A 73 -9.16 -21.98 -7.00
N LYS A 74 -9.63 -21.87 -5.74
CA LYS A 74 -10.63 -20.89 -5.31
C LYS A 74 -10.07 -20.00 -4.20
N LYS A 75 -10.67 -18.83 -4.01
CA LYS A 75 -10.39 -17.96 -2.86
C LYS A 75 -10.70 -18.70 -1.56
N THR A 76 -9.82 -18.61 -0.58
CA THR A 76 -9.93 -19.27 0.72
C THR A 76 -9.69 -18.25 1.83
N LEU A 77 -9.86 -18.65 3.08
CA LEU A 77 -9.53 -17.84 4.25
C LEU A 77 -8.10 -17.26 4.19
N PHE A 78 -7.15 -17.99 3.62
CA PHE A 78 -5.76 -17.51 3.46
C PHE A 78 -5.62 -16.29 2.54
N ASN A 79 -6.60 -15.99 1.70
CA ASN A 79 -6.61 -14.75 0.94
C ASN A 79 -7.01 -13.54 1.80
N LEU A 80 -7.70 -13.79 2.90
CA LEU A 80 -8.18 -12.77 3.84
C LEU A 80 -7.21 -12.54 5.01
N LEU A 81 -6.42 -13.53 5.39
CA LEU A 81 -5.52 -13.45 6.55
C LEU A 81 -4.24 -12.64 6.27
N GLY A 82 -3.73 -12.68 5.03
CA GLY A 82 -2.44 -12.06 4.66
C GLY A 82 -2.29 -10.62 5.15
N PRO A 83 -3.27 -9.74 4.94
CA PRO A 83 -3.20 -8.35 5.39
C PRO A 83 -3.03 -8.16 6.90
N HIS A 84 -3.58 -9.06 7.71
CA HIS A 84 -3.51 -8.99 9.18
C HIS A 84 -2.27 -9.63 9.79
N THR A 85 -1.40 -10.21 8.96
CA THR A 85 -0.23 -10.99 9.43
C THR A 85 1.10 -10.29 9.18
N ASN A 86 1.12 -8.95 9.10
CA ASN A 86 2.37 -8.22 8.96
C ASN A 86 3.30 -8.52 10.15
N PRO A 87 4.49 -9.09 9.92
CA PRO A 87 5.37 -9.58 10.99
C PRO A 87 5.97 -8.48 11.86
N CYS A 88 5.85 -7.21 11.46
CA CYS A 88 6.28 -6.07 12.28
C CYS A 88 5.28 -5.66 13.36
N GLY A 89 4.08 -6.23 13.39
CA GLY A 89 3.06 -5.88 14.38
C GLY A 89 2.62 -4.41 14.31
N ALA A 90 2.58 -3.83 13.09
CA ALA A 90 2.16 -2.46 12.90
C ALA A 90 0.73 -2.27 13.42
N LYS A 91 0.52 -1.23 14.25
CA LYS A 91 -0.78 -0.91 14.87
C LYS A 91 -1.61 0.05 14.02
N ARG A 92 -1.04 0.58 12.95
CA ARG A 92 -1.69 1.49 11.99
C ARG A 92 -1.54 0.94 10.61
N GLN A 93 -2.63 0.86 9.86
CA GLN A 93 -2.64 0.18 8.58
C GLN A 93 -3.70 0.74 7.64
N ILE A 94 -3.34 0.92 6.36
CA ILE A 94 -4.31 0.97 5.27
C ILE A 94 -4.38 -0.41 4.64
N LEU A 95 -5.58 -0.92 4.42
CA LEU A 95 -5.84 -2.26 3.94
C LEU A 95 -6.97 -2.25 2.93
N GLY A 96 -6.68 -2.65 1.71
CA GLY A 96 -7.68 -2.81 0.66
C GLY A 96 -8.35 -4.17 0.67
N VAL A 97 -9.63 -4.18 0.36
CA VAL A 97 -10.44 -5.39 0.20
C VAL A 97 -11.19 -5.37 -1.12
N TYR A 98 -11.29 -6.51 -1.77
CA TYR A 98 -11.86 -6.66 -3.10
C TYR A 98 -13.40 -6.71 -3.13
N GLN A 99 -14.07 -6.67 -1.99
CA GLN A 99 -15.54 -6.66 -1.85
C GLN A 99 -15.97 -5.71 -0.75
N LYS A 100 -17.02 -4.93 -1.00
CA LYS A 100 -17.57 -3.94 -0.06
C LYS A 100 -17.99 -4.60 1.26
N ASP A 101 -18.61 -5.77 1.22
CA ASP A 101 -19.11 -6.47 2.42
C ASP A 101 -17.99 -6.89 3.38
N LEU A 102 -16.75 -6.98 2.90
CA LEU A 102 -15.59 -7.28 3.73
C LEU A 102 -15.10 -6.08 4.54
N VAL A 103 -15.40 -4.85 4.13
CA VAL A 103 -14.86 -3.62 4.72
C VAL A 103 -15.17 -3.56 6.21
N ARG A 104 -16.43 -3.67 6.60
CA ARG A 104 -16.86 -3.66 8.01
C ARG A 104 -16.30 -4.84 8.79
N THR A 105 -16.27 -6.02 8.18
CA THR A 105 -15.76 -7.24 8.83
C THR A 105 -14.27 -7.07 9.17
N PHE A 106 -13.47 -6.57 8.24
CA PHE A 106 -12.04 -6.35 8.47
C PHE A 106 -11.76 -5.26 9.51
N ALA A 107 -12.57 -4.20 9.54
CA ALA A 107 -12.47 -3.19 10.59
C ALA A 107 -12.77 -3.78 11.98
N SER A 108 -13.77 -4.67 12.08
CA SER A 108 -14.06 -5.39 13.32
C SER A 108 -12.94 -6.33 13.74
N VAL A 109 -12.29 -7.03 12.79
CA VAL A 109 -11.11 -7.85 13.06
C VAL A 109 -9.95 -6.98 13.56
N ALA A 110 -9.68 -5.84 12.91
CA ALA A 110 -8.64 -4.89 13.32
C ALA A 110 -8.89 -4.39 14.77
N LYS A 111 -10.13 -4.09 15.12
CA LYS A 111 -10.53 -3.72 16.48
C LYS A 111 -10.24 -4.84 17.48
N ASN A 112 -10.60 -6.08 17.16
CA ASN A 112 -10.36 -7.25 18.01
C ASN A 112 -8.85 -7.56 18.18
N LEU A 113 -8.04 -7.19 17.19
CA LEU A 113 -6.57 -7.29 17.26
C LEU A 113 -5.93 -6.10 17.99
N SER A 114 -6.74 -5.22 18.61
CA SER A 114 -6.27 -4.03 19.32
C SER A 114 -5.33 -3.17 18.47
N MET A 115 -5.73 -2.92 17.21
CA MET A 115 -5.05 -1.97 16.36
C MET A 115 -5.48 -0.54 16.73
N ASP A 116 -4.57 0.43 16.53
CA ASP A 116 -4.79 1.81 16.97
C ASP A 116 -5.62 2.61 15.96
N HIS A 117 -5.23 2.53 14.67
CA HIS A 117 -5.84 3.32 13.61
C HIS A 117 -5.72 2.59 12.27
N VAL A 118 -6.84 2.25 11.66
CA VAL A 118 -6.87 1.46 10.43
C VAL A 118 -7.91 2.02 9.47
N LEU A 119 -7.55 2.12 8.20
CA LEU A 119 -8.49 2.35 7.10
C LEU A 119 -8.64 1.06 6.32
N ILE A 120 -9.85 0.52 6.28
CA ILE A 120 -10.23 -0.57 5.37
C ILE A 120 -10.93 0.06 4.19
N VAL A 121 -10.41 -0.14 2.99
CA VAL A 121 -10.84 0.57 1.79
C VAL A 121 -11.32 -0.38 0.69
N HIS A 122 -12.30 0.06 -0.10
CA HIS A 122 -12.80 -0.63 -1.28
C HIS A 122 -13.29 0.38 -2.32
N GLY A 123 -12.65 0.41 -3.48
CA GLY A 123 -13.11 1.20 -4.62
C GLY A 123 -14.39 0.63 -5.23
N PHE A 124 -15.37 1.47 -5.56
CA PHE A 124 -16.59 1.02 -6.23
C PHE A 124 -16.36 0.52 -7.67
N ASP A 125 -15.17 0.69 -8.20
CA ASP A 125 -14.68 0.07 -9.43
C ASP A 125 -14.11 -1.34 -9.23
N GLY A 126 -14.06 -1.81 -7.99
CA GLY A 126 -13.55 -3.14 -7.62
C GLY A 126 -12.09 -3.17 -7.19
N LEU A 127 -11.40 -2.02 -7.18
CA LEU A 127 -10.02 -1.93 -6.68
C LEU A 127 -9.98 -2.06 -5.16
N ASP A 128 -8.96 -2.73 -4.67
CA ASP A 128 -8.62 -2.86 -3.25
C ASP A 128 -7.67 -1.73 -2.78
N GLU A 129 -7.95 -0.50 -3.24
CA GLU A 129 -7.20 0.73 -2.94
C GLU A 129 -8.16 1.93 -2.88
N ILE A 130 -7.67 3.10 -2.43
CA ILE A 130 -8.37 4.36 -2.64
C ILE A 130 -8.23 4.71 -4.12
N THR A 131 -9.36 4.66 -4.84
CA THR A 131 -9.34 4.77 -6.29
C THR A 131 -9.47 6.21 -6.78
N ILE A 132 -8.89 6.47 -7.95
CA ILE A 132 -9.08 7.72 -8.71
C ILE A 132 -10.20 7.59 -9.74
N THR A 133 -10.70 6.38 -10.01
CA THR A 133 -11.66 6.15 -11.11
C THR A 133 -13.11 6.12 -10.65
N ASN A 134 -13.35 6.06 -9.33
CA ASN A 134 -14.67 6.06 -8.71
C ASN A 134 -14.58 6.58 -7.27
N SER A 135 -15.68 6.55 -6.52
CA SER A 135 -15.66 6.72 -5.07
C SER A 135 -15.06 5.50 -4.38
N THR A 136 -14.58 5.69 -3.17
CA THR A 136 -14.05 4.64 -2.30
C THR A 136 -14.87 4.56 -1.02
N TYR A 137 -15.32 3.36 -0.67
CA TYR A 137 -15.96 3.09 0.60
C TYR A 137 -14.91 2.75 1.67
N ILE A 138 -15.02 3.36 2.84
CA ILE A 138 -14.04 3.25 3.91
C ILE A 138 -14.74 2.86 5.21
N ALA A 139 -14.15 1.91 5.96
CA ALA A 139 -14.36 1.78 7.38
C ALA A 139 -13.08 2.17 8.12
N GLU A 140 -13.16 3.21 8.93
CA GLU A 140 -12.07 3.71 9.75
C GLU A 140 -12.22 3.22 11.19
N LEU A 141 -11.25 2.46 11.67
CA LEU A 141 -11.06 2.20 13.09
C LEU A 141 -10.13 3.29 13.65
N LYS A 142 -10.63 4.09 14.57
CA LYS A 142 -9.87 5.10 15.28
C LYS A 142 -10.40 5.23 16.70
N ASP A 143 -9.51 5.35 17.68
CA ASP A 143 -9.87 5.50 19.09
C ASP A 143 -10.92 4.46 19.56
N ASN A 144 -10.70 3.19 19.14
CA ASN A 144 -11.56 2.04 19.40
C ASN A 144 -13.01 2.15 18.85
N THR A 145 -13.26 3.11 17.95
CA THR A 145 -14.56 3.33 17.29
C THR A 145 -14.41 3.05 15.80
N ILE A 146 -15.43 2.41 15.20
CA ILE A 146 -15.48 2.17 13.75
C ILE A 146 -16.53 3.12 13.18
N SER A 147 -16.10 3.98 12.26
CA SER A 147 -16.95 4.82 11.43
C SER A 147 -16.87 4.38 9.97
N GLU A 148 -17.97 4.55 9.24
CA GLU A 148 -18.05 4.18 7.82
C GLU A 148 -18.47 5.40 7.01
N TYR A 149 -17.77 5.65 5.90
CA TYR A 149 -18.01 6.79 5.02
C TYR A 149 -17.50 6.50 3.62
N GLU A 150 -17.85 7.38 2.70
CA GLU A 150 -17.38 7.36 1.32
C GLU A 150 -16.52 8.60 1.05
N ILE A 151 -15.50 8.45 0.23
CA ILE A 151 -14.70 9.55 -0.30
C ILE A 151 -14.65 9.45 -1.82
N SER A 152 -14.48 10.60 -2.45
CA SER A 152 -14.35 10.73 -3.90
C SER A 152 -13.09 11.52 -4.23
N PRO A 153 -12.44 11.33 -5.37
CA PRO A 153 -11.35 12.19 -5.84
C PRO A 153 -11.69 13.67 -5.78
N LYS A 154 -12.94 14.04 -6.05
CA LYS A 154 -13.42 15.43 -6.00
C LYS A 154 -13.33 16.07 -4.62
N ASP A 155 -13.41 15.30 -3.54
CA ASP A 155 -13.26 15.80 -2.18
C ASP A 155 -11.85 16.33 -1.90
N PHE A 156 -10.90 15.99 -2.77
CA PHE A 156 -9.50 16.39 -2.73
C PHE A 156 -9.10 17.30 -3.90
N GLY A 157 -10.08 17.86 -4.62
CA GLY A 157 -9.82 18.72 -5.78
C GLY A 157 -9.29 17.98 -7.02
N LEU A 158 -9.42 16.65 -7.05
CA LEU A 158 -8.94 15.81 -8.15
C LEU A 158 -10.08 15.46 -9.13
N SER A 159 -9.71 15.19 -10.38
CA SER A 159 -10.64 14.69 -11.39
C SER A 159 -10.69 13.16 -11.37
N PHE A 160 -11.80 12.59 -11.84
CA PHE A 160 -11.83 11.15 -12.09
C PHE A 160 -10.90 10.79 -13.25
N GLY A 161 -10.06 9.78 -13.04
CA GLY A 161 -9.31 9.11 -14.07
C GLY A 161 -10.04 7.88 -14.60
N THR A 162 -9.36 7.10 -15.44
CA THR A 162 -9.84 5.83 -15.98
C THR A 162 -8.92 4.68 -15.56
N LEU A 163 -9.46 3.45 -15.53
CA LEU A 163 -8.65 2.26 -15.23
C LEU A 163 -7.50 2.06 -16.22
N SER A 164 -7.68 2.46 -17.49
CA SER A 164 -6.61 2.37 -18.50
C SER A 164 -5.43 3.28 -18.22
N GLU A 165 -5.66 4.47 -17.63
CA GLU A 165 -4.60 5.42 -17.29
C GLU A 165 -3.72 4.97 -16.12
N ILE A 166 -4.26 4.15 -15.22
CA ILE A 166 -3.55 3.66 -14.02
C ILE A 166 -3.07 2.22 -14.14
N SER A 167 -3.33 1.55 -15.27
CA SER A 167 -3.02 0.14 -15.46
C SER A 167 -1.65 -0.06 -16.11
N ALA A 168 -0.74 -0.70 -15.42
CA ALA A 168 0.55 -1.14 -15.95
C ALA A 168 0.44 -2.49 -16.67
N GLN A 169 1.21 -2.68 -17.75
CA GLN A 169 1.23 -3.92 -18.53
C GLN A 169 2.38 -4.85 -18.13
N SER A 170 3.38 -4.32 -17.41
CA SER A 170 4.55 -5.04 -16.92
C SER A 170 5.12 -4.37 -15.67
N PRO A 171 6.05 -5.01 -14.93
CA PRO A 171 6.77 -4.35 -13.84
C PRO A 171 7.58 -3.12 -14.30
N ASP A 172 8.18 -3.15 -15.48
CA ASP A 172 8.94 -2.02 -16.03
C ASP A 172 8.03 -0.86 -16.39
N ASP A 173 6.87 -1.13 -16.99
CA ASP A 173 5.84 -0.13 -17.26
C ASP A 173 5.32 0.51 -15.96
N SER A 174 5.04 -0.32 -14.93
CA SER A 174 4.67 0.18 -13.60
C SER A 174 5.75 1.07 -12.99
N LEU A 175 7.04 0.69 -13.14
CA LEU A 175 8.14 1.50 -12.66
C LEU A 175 8.26 2.83 -13.40
N GLN A 176 8.04 2.84 -14.72
CA GLN A 176 8.05 4.06 -15.52
C GLN A 176 6.96 5.02 -15.07
N LEU A 177 5.70 4.57 -14.98
CA LEU A 177 4.58 5.37 -14.51
C LEU A 177 4.84 5.99 -13.12
N ILE A 178 5.44 5.22 -12.21
CA ILE A 178 5.78 5.72 -10.87
C ILE A 178 6.92 6.73 -10.92
N ARG A 179 7.91 6.56 -11.79
CA ARG A 179 9.01 7.54 -11.95
C ARG A 179 8.50 8.87 -12.51
N GLU A 180 7.62 8.84 -13.49
CA GLU A 180 6.93 10.01 -14.05
C GLU A 180 6.14 10.75 -12.97
N ALA A 181 5.31 10.02 -12.21
CA ALA A 181 4.58 10.58 -11.08
C ALA A 181 5.51 11.19 -10.00
N PHE A 182 6.62 10.51 -9.68
CA PHE A 182 7.62 11.01 -8.72
C PHE A 182 8.47 12.16 -9.25
N ALA A 183 8.49 12.38 -10.55
CA ALA A 183 9.06 13.57 -11.18
C ALA A 183 8.09 14.77 -11.20
N GLY A 184 6.88 14.59 -10.68
CA GLY A 184 5.84 15.64 -10.62
C GLY A 184 5.00 15.74 -11.91
N GLU A 185 5.07 14.75 -12.80
CA GLU A 185 4.25 14.73 -14.00
C GLU A 185 2.77 14.49 -13.65
N LYS A 186 1.92 15.45 -14.04
CA LYS A 186 0.48 15.37 -13.77
C LYS A 186 -0.17 14.22 -14.53
N SER A 187 -0.76 13.29 -13.80
CA SER A 187 -1.42 12.11 -14.36
C SER A 187 -2.38 11.49 -13.35
N ALA A 188 -3.29 10.64 -13.82
CA ALA A 188 -4.17 9.85 -12.94
C ALA A 188 -3.36 8.93 -12.00
N VAL A 189 -2.17 8.47 -12.42
CA VAL A 189 -1.25 7.71 -11.58
C VAL A 189 -0.71 8.56 -10.43
N GLN A 190 -0.28 9.80 -10.72
CA GLN A 190 0.18 10.74 -9.68
C GLN A 190 -0.93 11.00 -8.65
N ASP A 191 -2.14 11.26 -9.12
CA ASP A 191 -3.31 11.53 -8.28
C ASP A 191 -3.66 10.32 -7.39
N MET A 192 -3.67 9.10 -7.96
CA MET A 192 -3.92 7.87 -7.20
C MET A 192 -2.83 7.61 -6.15
N ILE A 193 -1.57 7.85 -6.49
CA ILE A 193 -0.46 7.75 -5.53
C ILE A 193 -0.65 8.77 -4.40
N ALA A 194 -1.03 10.01 -4.72
CA ALA A 194 -1.27 11.06 -3.72
C ALA A 194 -2.40 10.69 -2.76
N LEU A 195 -3.53 10.17 -3.25
CA LEU A 195 -4.65 9.71 -2.43
C LEU A 195 -4.23 8.63 -1.43
N ASN A 196 -3.59 7.55 -1.91
CA ASN A 196 -3.18 6.44 -1.05
C ASN A 196 -2.03 6.82 -0.11
N ALA A 197 -1.09 7.64 -0.56
CA ALA A 197 -0.01 8.16 0.29
C ALA A 197 -0.55 9.13 1.34
N GLY A 198 -1.50 9.99 0.98
CA GLY A 198 -2.17 10.91 1.90
C GLY A 198 -2.86 10.18 3.04
N ALA A 199 -3.60 9.13 2.73
CA ALA A 199 -4.22 8.27 3.73
C ALA A 199 -3.17 7.58 4.64
N ALA A 200 -2.06 7.11 4.08
CA ALA A 200 -0.97 6.52 4.86
C ALA A 200 -0.26 7.53 5.76
N LEU A 201 -0.08 8.78 5.31
CA LEU A 201 0.48 9.88 6.10
C LEU A 201 -0.44 10.29 7.26
N TYR A 202 -1.75 10.33 7.01
CA TYR A 202 -2.78 10.55 8.04
C TYR A 202 -2.73 9.44 9.11
N LEU A 203 -2.74 8.18 8.70
CA LEU A 203 -2.59 7.05 9.62
C LEU A 203 -1.29 7.12 10.45
N ALA A 204 -0.20 7.58 9.84
CA ALA A 204 1.09 7.75 10.49
C ALA A 204 1.17 8.99 11.41
N LYS A 205 0.09 9.78 11.51
CA LYS A 205 0.03 11.06 12.26
C LYS A 205 1.10 12.08 11.81
N ARG A 206 1.38 12.10 10.49
CA ARG A 206 2.23 13.11 9.87
C ARG A 206 1.45 14.34 9.45
N VAL A 207 0.17 14.16 9.26
CA VAL A 207 -0.83 15.19 8.92
C VAL A 207 -2.11 14.95 9.72
N ASN A 208 -3.04 15.91 9.74
CA ASN A 208 -4.25 15.84 10.54
C ASN A 208 -5.45 15.24 9.79
N SER A 209 -5.42 15.27 8.45
CA SER A 209 -6.48 14.74 7.59
C SER A 209 -5.91 14.03 6.37
N ILE A 210 -6.74 13.26 5.66
CA ILE A 210 -6.37 12.67 4.36
C ILE A 210 -6.11 13.80 3.35
N ALA A 211 -6.88 14.89 3.38
CA ALA A 211 -6.71 16.04 2.48
C ALA A 211 -5.32 16.69 2.65
N ASP A 212 -4.93 17.03 3.88
CA ASP A 212 -3.57 17.55 4.16
C ASP A 212 -2.49 16.57 3.67
N GLY A 213 -2.78 15.27 3.80
CA GLY A 213 -1.87 14.21 3.35
C GLY A 213 -1.74 14.13 1.83
N VAL A 214 -2.82 14.38 1.09
CA VAL A 214 -2.81 14.44 -0.38
C VAL A 214 -1.98 15.62 -0.86
N GLU A 215 -2.19 16.80 -0.28
CA GLU A 215 -1.39 17.99 -0.58
C GLU A 215 0.09 17.74 -0.30
N PHE A 216 0.40 17.21 0.87
CA PHE A 216 1.78 16.89 1.24
C PHE A 216 2.40 15.82 0.33
N ALA A 217 1.62 14.84 -0.15
CA ALA A 217 2.12 13.85 -1.11
C ALA A 217 2.50 14.49 -2.46
N PHE A 218 1.73 15.46 -2.95
CA PHE A 218 2.11 16.23 -4.14
C PHE A 218 3.40 17.03 -3.92
N GLU A 219 3.54 17.69 -2.78
CA GLU A 219 4.79 18.39 -2.44
C GLU A 219 6.00 17.45 -2.46
N LEU A 220 5.88 16.24 -1.88
CA LEU A 220 6.96 15.26 -1.85
C LEU A 220 7.32 14.70 -3.23
N MET A 221 6.38 14.64 -4.17
CA MET A 221 6.66 14.29 -5.57
C MET A 221 7.34 15.46 -6.29
N ASN A 222 6.76 16.65 -6.20
CA ASN A 222 7.22 17.83 -6.91
C ASN A 222 8.63 18.31 -6.49
N ASN A 223 9.03 18.07 -5.24
CA ASN A 223 10.36 18.43 -4.73
C ASN A 223 11.41 17.30 -4.82
N GLY A 224 11.05 16.15 -5.43
CA GLY A 224 11.94 15.02 -5.66
C GLY A 224 12.15 14.10 -4.46
N MET A 225 11.62 14.38 -3.28
CA MET A 225 11.82 13.55 -2.08
C MET A 225 11.27 12.13 -2.23
N ALA A 226 10.24 11.94 -3.05
CA ALA A 226 9.69 10.63 -3.36
C ALA A 226 10.67 9.78 -4.18
N ALA A 227 11.27 10.36 -5.23
CA ALA A 227 12.27 9.73 -6.07
C ALA A 227 13.54 9.39 -5.26
N ASP A 228 14.02 10.33 -4.46
CA ASP A 228 15.19 10.15 -3.59
C ASP A 228 14.98 9.02 -2.58
N LYS A 229 13.78 8.89 -2.03
CA LYS A 229 13.42 7.82 -1.10
C LYS A 229 13.48 6.45 -1.78
N LEU A 230 12.97 6.32 -3.00
CA LEU A 230 13.06 5.09 -3.79
C LEU A 230 14.52 4.74 -4.09
N ALA A 231 15.30 5.69 -4.59
CA ALA A 231 16.72 5.51 -4.87
C ALA A 231 17.52 5.11 -3.62
N SER A 232 17.21 5.74 -2.48
CA SER A 232 17.83 5.39 -1.19
C SER A 232 17.51 3.95 -0.77
N TYR A 233 16.24 3.51 -0.94
CA TYR A 233 15.84 2.13 -0.64
C TYR A 233 16.61 1.14 -1.53
N VAL A 234 16.64 1.36 -2.85
CA VAL A 234 17.37 0.51 -3.79
C VAL A 234 18.84 0.40 -3.38
N ARG A 235 19.52 1.52 -3.13
CA ARG A 235 20.93 1.53 -2.73
C ARG A 235 21.18 0.77 -1.43
N VAL A 236 20.36 1.00 -0.40
CA VAL A 236 20.56 0.39 0.93
C VAL A 236 20.17 -1.08 0.93
N SER A 237 19.23 -1.51 0.10
CA SER A 237 18.88 -2.92 -0.04
C SER A 237 20.04 -3.74 -0.63
N ASN A 238 20.82 -3.16 -1.52
CA ASN A 238 21.94 -3.82 -2.19
C ASN A 238 23.32 -3.67 -1.48
N SER A 239 23.37 -2.93 -0.36
CA SER A 239 24.66 -2.63 0.33
C SER A 239 25.04 -3.65 1.39
#